data_72e44de5926534316e5bf8e27ace7165
#
_entry.id   72e44de5926534316e5bf8e27ace7165
#
_cell.length_a   1.000
_cell.length_b   1.000
_cell.length_c   1.000
_cell.angle_alpha   90.00
_cell.angle_beta   90.00
_cell.angle_gamma   90.00
#
_symmetry.space_group_name_H-M   'P 1'
#
loop_
_entity.id
_entity.type
_entity.pdbx_description
1 polymer ?
#
loop_
_entity_poly.entity_id
_entity_poly.type
_entity_poly.pdbx_seq_one_letter_code
_entity_poly.pdbx_strand_id
1 'polypeptide(L)'
;MAQSTSSTGNQPLIELRHVDKHYGDLHVLNDINLSVDRGEVVVVIGPSGSGKSTMCRTINRLETIDSGEILIEGEPLPQEGKDLARMRAELGMVFQQFNLFAHMTVLQNVMLGPVDVLGVSKEEARERAMDLLGRVGVAEQADKVPAQLSGGQQQRVAIARSLAMQPKAMLFDEPTSALDPEMINEVLEVMVRLAQQGMTMIVITHEMNFARRVADRVVFMADGQIVETGTPDEFFDHPKTQRAQDFLNSIKGH
;
A
#
# COMPACT_ATOMS: atom_id res chain seq x y z
N MET A 1 -24.17 15.58 36.53
CA MET A 1 -22.92 14.80 36.35
C MET A 1 -23.21 13.71 35.34
N ALA A 2 -22.90 13.98 34.09
CA ALA A 2 -23.04 13.00 33.02
C ALA A 2 -21.68 12.30 32.84
N GLN A 3 -21.62 11.02 33.14
CA GLN A 3 -20.46 10.19 32.91
C GLN A 3 -20.32 9.96 31.39
N SER A 4 -19.29 10.53 30.78
CA SER A 4 -18.87 10.19 29.44
C SER A 4 -18.26 8.79 29.51
N THR A 5 -18.99 7.81 29.00
CA THR A 5 -18.45 6.48 28.69
C THR A 5 -17.49 6.62 27.52
N SER A 6 -16.19 6.72 27.82
CA SER A 6 -15.13 6.53 26.83
C SER A 6 -15.15 5.06 26.40
N SER A 7 -15.72 4.78 25.24
CA SER A 7 -15.47 3.53 24.52
C SER A 7 -14.00 3.50 24.13
N THR A 8 -13.21 2.65 24.76
CA THR A 8 -11.88 2.27 24.29
C THR A 8 -12.02 1.42 23.01
N GLY A 9 -12.54 1.99 21.94
CA GLY A 9 -12.44 1.47 20.62
C GLY A 9 -10.99 1.67 20.13
N ASN A 10 -10.38 0.61 19.64
CA ASN A 10 -9.03 0.68 19.09
C ASN A 10 -9.03 1.70 17.94
N GLN A 11 -8.27 2.81 18.08
CA GLN A 11 -8.22 3.87 17.08
C GLN A 11 -7.59 3.32 15.80
N PRO A 12 -8.22 3.48 14.62
CA PRO A 12 -7.67 2.99 13.38
C PRO A 12 -6.31 3.63 13.07
N LEU A 13 -5.43 2.90 12.40
CA LEU A 13 -4.13 3.43 11.98
C LEU A 13 -4.30 4.45 10.86
N ILE A 14 -5.19 4.17 9.91
CA ILE A 14 -5.49 5.05 8.77
C ILE A 14 -7.01 5.25 8.72
N GLU A 15 -7.46 6.48 8.54
CA GLU A 15 -8.87 6.79 8.41
C GLU A 15 -9.09 7.88 7.35
N LEU A 16 -9.98 7.60 6.40
CA LEU A 16 -10.48 8.55 5.40
C LEU A 16 -11.93 8.87 5.75
N ARG A 17 -12.27 10.15 5.82
CA ARG A 17 -13.62 10.63 6.15
C ARG A 17 -14.11 11.59 5.07
N HIS A 18 -15.16 11.21 4.36
CA HIS A 18 -15.80 12.02 3.33
C HIS A 18 -14.81 12.61 2.32
N VAL A 19 -13.85 11.79 1.86
CA VAL A 19 -12.77 12.25 0.98
C VAL A 19 -13.27 12.38 -0.44
N ASP A 20 -13.13 13.59 -1.00
CA ASP A 20 -13.42 13.90 -2.39
C ASP A 20 -12.18 14.37 -3.14
N LYS A 21 -12.11 14.00 -4.44
CA LYS A 21 -11.04 14.43 -5.34
C LYS A 21 -11.55 14.62 -6.74
N HIS A 22 -11.21 15.76 -7.34
CA HIS A 22 -11.50 16.08 -8.73
C HIS A 22 -10.21 16.33 -9.52
N TYR A 23 -10.24 16.01 -10.80
CA TYR A 23 -9.29 16.48 -11.81
C TYR A 23 -10.08 17.23 -12.89
N GLY A 24 -10.11 18.55 -12.81
CA GLY A 24 -11.02 19.36 -13.60
C GLY A 24 -12.47 18.99 -13.31
N ASP A 25 -13.22 18.61 -14.33
CA ASP A 25 -14.64 18.20 -14.20
C ASP A 25 -14.81 16.72 -13.79
N LEU A 26 -13.73 15.94 -13.77
CA LEU A 26 -13.80 14.52 -13.42
C LEU A 26 -13.75 14.31 -11.92
N HIS A 27 -14.84 13.80 -11.32
CA HIS A 27 -14.92 13.41 -9.91
C HIS A 27 -14.33 12.01 -9.74
N VAL A 28 -13.09 11.93 -9.25
CA VAL A 28 -12.31 10.67 -9.20
C VAL A 28 -12.46 9.95 -7.87
N LEU A 29 -12.62 10.69 -6.76
CA LEU A 29 -13.00 10.14 -5.45
C LEU A 29 -14.25 10.88 -4.99
N ASN A 30 -15.28 10.12 -4.64
CA ASN A 30 -16.60 10.65 -4.32
C ASN A 30 -17.05 10.05 -2.98
N ASP A 31 -16.96 10.84 -1.92
CA ASP A 31 -17.36 10.50 -0.56
C ASP A 31 -16.68 9.21 -0.04
N ILE A 32 -15.37 9.11 -0.19
CA ILE A 32 -14.61 7.94 0.28
C ILE A 32 -14.53 7.94 1.80
N ASN A 33 -15.04 6.86 2.39
CA ASN A 33 -14.98 6.58 3.82
C ASN A 33 -14.31 5.21 4.02
N LEU A 34 -13.14 5.18 4.67
CA LEU A 34 -12.36 3.97 4.89
C LEU A 34 -11.57 4.08 6.21
N SER A 35 -11.65 3.08 7.05
CA SER A 35 -10.78 2.92 8.21
C SER A 35 -9.92 1.67 8.03
N VAL A 36 -8.68 1.69 8.52
CA VAL A 36 -7.79 0.53 8.50
C VAL A 36 -7.16 0.39 9.88
N ASP A 37 -7.35 -0.76 10.48
CA ASP A 37 -6.82 -1.07 11.81
C ASP A 37 -5.35 -1.52 11.75
N ARG A 38 -4.67 -1.48 12.91
CA ARG A 38 -3.29 -1.98 13.00
C ARG A 38 -3.24 -3.47 12.74
N GLY A 39 -2.33 -3.89 11.87
CA GLY A 39 -2.16 -5.30 11.48
C GLY A 39 -3.18 -5.78 10.45
N GLU A 40 -4.16 -4.93 10.06
CA GLU A 40 -5.16 -5.27 9.06
C GLU A 40 -4.58 -5.22 7.64
N VAL A 41 -4.94 -6.19 6.82
CA VAL A 41 -4.67 -6.23 5.39
C VAL A 41 -5.95 -5.91 4.62
N VAL A 42 -6.03 -4.69 4.09
CA VAL A 42 -7.14 -4.25 3.23
C VAL A 42 -6.72 -4.37 1.77
N VAL A 43 -7.43 -5.19 1.01
CA VAL A 43 -7.21 -5.30 -0.43
C VAL A 43 -8.28 -4.50 -1.17
N VAL A 44 -7.83 -3.58 -2.04
CA VAL A 44 -8.70 -2.71 -2.83
C VAL A 44 -8.71 -3.19 -4.27
N ILE A 45 -9.88 -3.53 -4.78
CA ILE A 45 -10.10 -4.04 -6.14
C ILE A 45 -11.18 -3.22 -6.87
N GLY A 46 -11.25 -3.38 -8.17
CA GLY A 46 -12.23 -2.70 -9.02
C GLY A 46 -11.71 -2.43 -10.42
N PRO A 47 -12.56 -1.96 -11.35
CA PRO A 47 -12.16 -1.68 -12.72
C PRO A 47 -11.09 -0.59 -12.80
N SER A 48 -10.36 -0.56 -13.92
CA SER A 48 -9.41 0.51 -14.21
C SER A 48 -10.13 1.86 -14.24
N GLY A 49 -9.48 2.89 -13.69
CA GLY A 49 -10.07 4.23 -13.61
C GLY A 49 -11.08 4.43 -12.47
N SER A 50 -11.31 3.46 -11.58
CA SER A 50 -12.26 3.61 -10.46
C SER A 50 -11.74 4.45 -9.27
N GLY A 51 -10.54 5.04 -9.35
CA GLY A 51 -10.00 5.91 -8.31
C GLY A 51 -9.06 5.24 -7.30
N LYS A 52 -8.80 3.92 -7.38
CA LYS A 52 -7.98 3.15 -6.42
C LYS A 52 -6.60 3.74 -6.17
N SER A 53 -5.83 3.95 -7.24
CA SER A 53 -4.48 4.52 -7.15
C SER A 53 -4.49 5.96 -6.63
N THR A 54 -5.49 6.75 -7.02
CA THR A 54 -5.69 8.12 -6.49
C THR A 54 -5.95 8.06 -4.98
N MET A 55 -6.86 7.21 -4.51
CA MET A 55 -7.14 7.02 -3.10
C MET A 55 -5.84 6.63 -2.33
N CYS A 56 -5.09 5.66 -2.83
CA CYS A 56 -3.84 5.24 -2.20
C CYS A 56 -2.83 6.38 -2.09
N ARG A 57 -2.71 7.21 -3.14
CA ARG A 57 -1.80 8.36 -3.20
C ARG A 57 -2.25 9.54 -2.34
N THR A 58 -3.53 9.66 -2.03
CA THR A 58 -3.99 10.68 -1.08
C THR A 58 -3.59 10.35 0.36
N ILE A 59 -3.50 9.06 0.73
CA ILE A 59 -3.15 8.62 2.07
C ILE A 59 -1.75 9.07 2.49
N ASN A 60 -0.78 9.07 1.57
CA ASN A 60 0.57 9.60 1.83
C ASN A 60 0.79 11.01 1.28
N ARG A 61 -0.30 11.69 0.88
CA ARG A 61 -0.30 13.05 0.34
C ARG A 61 0.59 13.25 -0.88
N LEU A 62 0.76 12.23 -1.73
CA LEU A 62 1.29 12.40 -3.07
C LEU A 62 0.24 13.08 -3.98
N GLU A 63 -1.03 12.88 -3.66
CA GLU A 63 -2.17 13.62 -4.21
C GLU A 63 -2.87 14.38 -3.09
N THR A 64 -3.35 15.58 -3.40
CA THR A 64 -4.17 16.37 -2.47
C THR A 64 -5.64 15.97 -2.60
N ILE A 65 -6.40 16.11 -1.53
CA ILE A 65 -7.87 15.99 -1.54
C ILE A 65 -8.50 17.38 -1.70
N ASP A 66 -9.74 17.44 -2.19
CA ASP A 66 -10.48 18.70 -2.36
C ASP A 66 -11.41 18.95 -1.14
N SER A 67 -11.96 17.89 -0.55
CA SER A 67 -12.72 17.96 0.69
C SER A 67 -12.58 16.68 1.52
N GLY A 68 -13.11 16.69 2.73
CA GLY A 68 -12.95 15.60 3.70
C GLY A 68 -11.66 15.71 4.50
N GLU A 69 -11.32 14.63 5.19
CA GLU A 69 -10.08 14.54 5.98
C GLU A 69 -9.46 13.14 5.92
N ILE A 70 -8.15 13.07 6.07
CA ILE A 70 -7.41 11.82 6.22
C ILE A 70 -6.62 11.92 7.52
N LEU A 71 -6.76 10.89 8.35
CA LEU A 71 -6.14 10.80 9.66
C LEU A 71 -5.18 9.62 9.69
N ILE A 72 -4.01 9.82 10.28
CA ILE A 72 -3.07 8.75 10.63
C ILE A 72 -2.95 8.73 12.15
N GLU A 73 -3.30 7.62 12.79
CA GLU A 73 -3.35 7.52 14.25
C GLU A 73 -4.23 8.61 14.90
N GLY A 74 -5.30 9.02 14.20
CA GLY A 74 -6.22 10.08 14.61
C GLY A 74 -5.72 11.51 14.41
N GLU A 75 -4.50 11.69 13.91
CA GLU A 75 -3.95 13.01 13.61
C GLU A 75 -4.16 13.33 12.13
N PRO A 76 -4.64 14.54 11.79
CA PRO A 76 -4.80 14.96 10.41
C PRO A 76 -3.47 14.97 9.64
N LEU A 77 -3.51 14.61 8.35
CA LEU A 77 -2.33 14.67 7.50
C LEU A 77 -1.73 16.08 7.47
N PRO A 78 -0.43 16.23 7.79
CA PRO A 78 0.28 17.50 7.64
C PRO A 78 0.21 18.00 6.20
N GLN A 79 0.14 19.32 6.02
CA GLN A 79 0.04 19.88 4.67
C GLN A 79 1.38 19.89 3.93
N GLU A 80 2.46 20.23 4.63
CA GLU A 80 3.80 20.37 4.05
C GLU A 80 4.90 20.33 5.13
N GLY A 81 6.13 20.41 4.70
CA GLY A 81 7.27 20.59 5.59
C GLY A 81 7.77 19.29 6.26
N LYS A 82 8.44 19.46 7.41
CA LYS A 82 9.11 18.36 8.12
C LYS A 82 8.11 17.34 8.69
N ASP A 83 6.93 17.78 9.09
CA ASP A 83 5.91 16.90 9.66
C ASP A 83 5.32 15.97 8.58
N LEU A 84 5.11 16.48 7.35
CA LEU A 84 4.73 15.64 6.22
C LEU A 84 5.84 14.64 5.87
N ALA A 85 7.11 15.05 5.89
CA ALA A 85 8.23 14.15 5.64
C ALA A 85 8.32 13.03 6.69
N ARG A 86 8.08 13.36 7.98
CA ARG A 86 8.03 12.39 9.07
C ARG A 86 6.89 11.39 8.87
N MET A 87 5.69 11.88 8.59
CA MET A 87 4.52 11.02 8.35
C MET A 87 4.76 10.09 7.15
N ARG A 88 5.34 10.58 6.04
CA ARG A 88 5.70 9.74 4.88
C ARG A 88 6.75 8.69 5.21
N ALA A 89 7.65 8.93 6.17
CA ALA A 89 8.60 7.93 6.64
C ALA A 89 7.89 6.79 7.40
N GLU A 90 6.73 7.07 8.01
CA GLU A 90 5.91 6.09 8.73
C GLU A 90 4.95 5.30 7.82
N LEU A 91 4.77 5.73 6.57
CA LEU A 91 3.92 5.08 5.57
C LEU A 91 4.77 4.66 4.36
N GLY A 92 5.16 3.39 4.32
CA GLY A 92 5.87 2.85 3.17
C GLY A 92 4.96 2.80 1.95
N MET A 93 5.49 3.15 0.77
CA MET A 93 4.75 3.02 -0.48
C MET A 93 5.57 2.31 -1.54
N VAL A 94 4.92 1.35 -2.19
CA VAL A 94 5.44 0.57 -3.32
C VAL A 94 4.55 0.80 -4.52
N PHE A 95 5.14 1.26 -5.61
CA PHE A 95 4.44 1.65 -6.84
C PHE A 95 4.48 0.53 -7.88
N GLN A 96 3.63 0.66 -8.89
CA GLN A 96 3.66 -0.16 -10.09
C GLN A 96 5.02 -0.09 -10.81
N GLN A 97 5.58 1.12 -10.92
CA GLN A 97 6.96 1.32 -11.35
C GLN A 97 7.87 1.25 -10.13
N PHE A 98 8.99 0.55 -10.24
CA PHE A 98 9.88 0.24 -9.11
C PHE A 98 10.49 1.49 -8.46
N ASN A 99 10.65 2.58 -9.23
CA ASN A 99 11.17 3.88 -8.80
C ASN A 99 12.51 3.80 -8.06
N LEU A 100 13.38 2.86 -8.46
CA LEU A 100 14.72 2.75 -7.91
C LEU A 100 15.63 3.82 -8.52
N PHE A 101 16.57 4.30 -7.71
CA PHE A 101 17.61 5.22 -8.17
C PHE A 101 18.60 4.49 -9.07
N ALA A 102 18.54 4.74 -10.39
CA ALA A 102 19.26 3.97 -11.41
C ALA A 102 20.79 4.05 -11.28
N HIS A 103 21.32 5.13 -10.70
CA HIS A 103 22.76 5.37 -10.50
C HIS A 103 23.31 4.81 -9.18
N MET A 104 22.45 4.22 -8.36
CA MET A 104 22.80 3.62 -7.07
C MET A 104 22.72 2.10 -7.14
N THR A 105 23.57 1.42 -6.37
CA THR A 105 23.43 -0.02 -6.19
C THR A 105 22.14 -0.37 -5.44
N VAL A 106 21.76 -1.64 -5.47
CA VAL A 106 20.63 -2.18 -4.69
C VAL A 106 20.78 -1.84 -3.21
N LEU A 107 21.95 -2.11 -2.65
CA LEU A 107 22.24 -1.82 -1.24
C LEU A 107 22.11 -0.32 -0.95
N GLN A 108 22.67 0.54 -1.79
CA GLN A 108 22.56 2.00 -1.63
C GLN A 108 21.11 2.49 -1.71
N ASN A 109 20.30 1.92 -2.61
CA ASN A 109 18.87 2.23 -2.69
C ASN A 109 18.14 1.96 -1.38
N VAL A 110 18.44 0.85 -0.71
CA VAL A 110 17.79 0.46 0.56
C VAL A 110 18.32 1.27 1.74
N MET A 111 19.62 1.59 1.75
CA MET A 111 20.25 2.36 2.82
C MET A 111 19.89 3.84 2.84
N LEU A 112 19.53 4.43 1.70
CA LEU A 112 19.38 5.88 1.52
C LEU A 112 18.43 6.49 2.54
N GLY A 113 17.21 5.98 2.63
CA GLY A 113 16.19 6.50 3.55
C GLY A 113 16.62 6.44 5.02
N PRO A 114 17.07 5.29 5.54
CA PRO A 114 17.58 5.18 6.90
C PRO A 114 18.69 6.18 7.23
N VAL A 115 19.65 6.38 6.33
CA VAL A 115 20.77 7.32 6.56
C VAL A 115 20.30 8.76 6.48
N ASP A 116 19.64 9.15 5.40
CA ASP A 116 19.38 10.56 5.09
C ASP A 116 18.14 11.11 5.80
N VAL A 117 17.15 10.27 6.10
CA VAL A 117 15.88 10.68 6.71
C VAL A 117 15.82 10.34 8.20
N LEU A 118 16.24 9.12 8.58
CA LEU A 118 16.18 8.68 9.98
C LEU A 118 17.47 8.99 10.75
N GLY A 119 18.57 9.39 10.08
CA GLY A 119 19.85 9.71 10.72
C GLY A 119 20.58 8.47 11.28
N VAL A 120 20.25 7.28 10.79
CA VAL A 120 20.89 6.02 11.20
C VAL A 120 22.32 5.97 10.68
N SER A 121 23.24 5.39 11.44
CA SER A 121 24.63 5.23 11.00
C SER A 121 24.71 4.37 9.72
N LYS A 122 25.75 4.58 8.92
CA LYS A 122 25.92 3.81 7.68
C LYS A 122 26.08 2.31 7.95
N GLU A 123 26.74 1.96 9.06
CA GLU A 123 26.96 0.59 9.50
C GLU A 123 25.61 -0.07 9.84
N GLU A 124 24.81 0.56 10.67
CA GLU A 124 23.48 0.05 11.04
C GLU A 124 22.53 0.00 9.83
N ALA A 125 22.54 1.04 8.97
CA ALA A 125 21.76 1.06 7.76
C ALA A 125 22.14 -0.09 6.79
N ARG A 126 23.44 -0.43 6.70
CA ARG A 126 23.94 -1.54 5.90
C ARG A 126 23.47 -2.89 6.45
N GLU A 127 23.59 -3.12 7.74
CA GLU A 127 23.11 -4.35 8.38
C GLU A 127 21.61 -4.55 8.17
N ARG A 128 20.82 -3.49 8.44
CA ARG A 128 19.36 -3.48 8.20
C ARG A 128 19.02 -3.75 6.74
N ALA A 129 19.73 -3.11 5.82
CA ALA A 129 19.49 -3.28 4.39
C ALA A 129 19.79 -4.70 3.93
N MET A 130 20.90 -5.29 4.37
CA MET A 130 21.27 -6.68 4.02
C MET A 130 20.29 -7.70 4.60
N ASP A 131 19.81 -7.51 5.84
CA ASP A 131 18.75 -8.35 6.41
C ASP A 131 17.49 -8.30 5.56
N LEU A 132 17.02 -7.09 5.22
CA LEU A 132 15.81 -6.90 4.40
C LEU A 132 15.96 -7.47 3.00
N LEU A 133 17.11 -7.27 2.34
CA LEU A 133 17.40 -7.87 1.04
C LEU A 133 17.40 -9.41 1.10
N GLY A 134 17.89 -9.98 2.22
CA GLY A 134 17.79 -11.41 2.50
C GLY A 134 16.33 -11.88 2.65
N ARG A 135 15.52 -11.14 3.42
CA ARG A 135 14.10 -11.45 3.63
C ARG A 135 13.28 -11.41 2.34
N VAL A 136 13.61 -10.52 1.41
CA VAL A 136 12.95 -10.46 0.09
C VAL A 136 13.66 -11.32 -0.97
N GLY A 137 14.74 -12.04 -0.64
CA GLY A 137 15.41 -13.01 -1.49
C GLY A 137 16.23 -12.39 -2.62
N VAL A 138 16.89 -11.23 -2.39
CA VAL A 138 17.74 -10.55 -3.38
C VAL A 138 19.08 -10.06 -2.80
N ALA A 139 19.53 -10.62 -1.67
CA ALA A 139 20.79 -10.22 -1.02
C ALA A 139 22.02 -10.34 -1.93
N GLU A 140 22.08 -11.36 -2.78
CA GLU A 140 23.16 -11.58 -3.74
C GLU A 140 23.24 -10.49 -4.84
N GLN A 141 22.21 -9.65 -4.93
CA GLN A 141 22.14 -8.57 -5.90
C GLN A 141 22.59 -7.21 -5.30
N ALA A 142 23.05 -7.17 -4.05
CA ALA A 142 23.32 -5.96 -3.28
C ALA A 142 24.25 -4.95 -4.00
N ASP A 143 25.25 -5.43 -4.71
CA ASP A 143 26.25 -4.59 -5.39
C ASP A 143 25.86 -4.24 -6.84
N LYS A 144 24.76 -4.79 -7.37
CA LYS A 144 24.27 -4.48 -8.73
C LYS A 144 23.48 -3.18 -8.74
N VAL A 145 23.38 -2.58 -9.95
CA VAL A 145 22.49 -1.45 -10.20
C VAL A 145 21.14 -1.95 -10.76
N PRO A 146 20.04 -1.19 -10.63
CA PRO A 146 18.70 -1.62 -11.05
C PRO A 146 18.61 -2.18 -12.49
N ALA A 147 19.35 -1.61 -13.45
CA ALA A 147 19.37 -2.07 -14.83
C ALA A 147 19.88 -3.52 -15.03
N GLN A 148 20.52 -4.10 -14.01
CA GLN A 148 21.05 -5.47 -14.04
C GLN A 148 20.09 -6.48 -13.37
N LEU A 149 18.91 -6.04 -12.96
CA LEU A 149 17.91 -6.86 -12.26
C LEU A 149 16.70 -7.13 -13.14
N SER A 150 16.07 -8.30 -12.93
CA SER A 150 14.73 -8.54 -13.46
C SER A 150 13.69 -7.61 -12.82
N GLY A 151 12.52 -7.44 -13.45
CA GLY A 151 11.42 -6.64 -12.90
C GLY A 151 11.01 -7.10 -11.49
N GLY A 152 10.85 -8.41 -11.29
CA GLY A 152 10.51 -8.97 -9.98
C GLY A 152 11.60 -8.73 -8.92
N GLN A 153 12.88 -8.78 -9.29
CA GLN A 153 13.97 -8.41 -8.39
C GLN A 153 13.92 -6.93 -8.03
N GLN A 154 13.70 -6.04 -9.01
CA GLN A 154 13.56 -4.60 -8.77
C GLN A 154 12.40 -4.29 -7.83
N GLN A 155 11.26 -4.96 -8.01
CA GLN A 155 10.10 -4.79 -7.13
C GLN A 155 10.38 -5.25 -5.70
N ARG A 156 11.06 -6.38 -5.54
CA ARG A 156 11.46 -6.85 -4.21
C ARG A 156 12.46 -5.90 -3.53
N VAL A 157 13.37 -5.28 -4.28
CA VAL A 157 14.23 -4.21 -3.77
C VAL A 157 13.41 -2.98 -3.37
N ALA A 158 12.38 -2.58 -4.13
CA ALA A 158 11.50 -1.46 -3.79
C ALA A 158 10.73 -1.75 -2.48
N ILE A 159 10.29 -2.99 -2.27
CA ILE A 159 9.67 -3.42 -1.01
C ILE A 159 10.69 -3.32 0.14
N ALA A 160 11.91 -3.85 -0.04
CA ALA A 160 12.97 -3.79 0.99
C ALA A 160 13.32 -2.34 1.34
N ARG A 161 13.42 -1.45 0.35
CA ARG A 161 13.66 -0.01 0.54
C ARG A 161 12.56 0.64 1.39
N SER A 162 11.30 0.33 1.12
CA SER A 162 10.18 0.86 1.91
C SER A 162 10.21 0.32 3.35
N LEU A 163 10.49 -0.97 3.53
CA LEU A 163 10.60 -1.60 4.85
C LEU A 163 11.78 -1.08 5.67
N ALA A 164 12.86 -0.62 5.02
CA ALA A 164 14.04 -0.07 5.70
C ALA A 164 13.73 1.18 6.54
N MET A 165 12.65 1.89 6.21
CA MET A 165 12.13 3.01 6.98
C MET A 165 11.38 2.59 8.25
N GLN A 166 11.13 1.30 8.47
CA GLN A 166 10.33 0.74 9.56
C GLN A 166 8.92 1.35 9.64
N PRO A 167 8.17 1.32 8.54
CA PRO A 167 6.87 1.97 8.46
C PRO A 167 5.83 1.27 9.34
N LYS A 168 4.82 2.04 9.78
CA LYS A 168 3.64 1.52 10.50
C LYS A 168 2.64 0.82 9.58
N ALA A 169 2.61 1.23 8.31
CA ALA A 169 1.80 0.61 7.26
C ALA A 169 2.51 0.63 5.91
N MET A 170 2.16 -0.31 5.05
CA MET A 170 2.63 -0.41 3.67
C MET A 170 1.48 -0.20 2.70
N LEU A 171 1.66 0.72 1.76
CA LEU A 171 0.74 1.00 0.67
C LEU A 171 1.30 0.38 -0.62
N PHE A 172 0.53 -0.46 -1.29
CA PHE A 172 0.92 -1.10 -2.54
C PHE A 172 -0.03 -0.66 -3.66
N ASP A 173 0.49 0.07 -4.65
CA ASP A 173 -0.26 0.55 -5.81
C ASP A 173 0.08 -0.33 -7.03
N GLU A 174 -0.68 -1.40 -7.22
CA GLU A 174 -0.53 -2.40 -8.30
C GLU A 174 0.90 -2.95 -8.44
N PRO A 175 1.48 -3.56 -7.39
CA PRO A 175 2.90 -3.89 -7.34
C PRO A 175 3.35 -4.95 -8.35
N THR A 176 2.43 -5.64 -9.02
CA THR A 176 2.72 -6.73 -9.96
C THR A 176 2.37 -6.41 -11.41
N SER A 177 1.67 -5.29 -11.68
CA SER A 177 1.12 -5.01 -13.02
C SER A 177 2.17 -4.70 -14.11
N ALA A 178 3.42 -4.37 -13.71
CA ALA A 178 4.54 -4.17 -14.64
C ALA A 178 5.46 -5.41 -14.76
N LEU A 179 5.04 -6.58 -14.24
CA LEU A 179 5.85 -7.80 -14.18
C LEU A 179 5.36 -8.85 -15.15
N ASP A 180 6.31 -9.65 -15.65
CA ASP A 180 6.00 -10.88 -16.36
C ASP A 180 5.34 -11.91 -15.42
N PRO A 181 4.42 -12.76 -15.89
CA PRO A 181 3.69 -13.70 -15.06
C PRO A 181 4.56 -14.61 -14.19
N GLU A 182 5.75 -14.99 -14.67
CA GLU A 182 6.70 -15.84 -13.94
C GLU A 182 7.26 -15.14 -12.69
N MET A 183 7.32 -13.80 -12.68
CA MET A 183 7.90 -13.00 -11.59
C MET A 183 6.87 -12.56 -10.55
N ILE A 184 5.57 -12.61 -10.88
CA ILE A 184 4.47 -12.16 -10.02
C ILE A 184 4.48 -12.94 -8.69
N ASN A 185 4.59 -14.25 -8.75
CA ASN A 185 4.52 -15.11 -7.57
C ASN A 185 5.60 -14.79 -6.54
N GLU A 186 6.83 -14.48 -6.97
CA GLU A 186 7.93 -14.14 -6.06
C GLU A 186 7.64 -12.86 -5.25
N VAL A 187 7.03 -11.86 -5.88
CA VAL A 187 6.63 -10.62 -5.22
C VAL A 187 5.45 -10.85 -4.28
N LEU A 188 4.43 -11.60 -4.73
CA LEU A 188 3.26 -11.92 -3.90
C LEU A 188 3.64 -12.72 -2.66
N GLU A 189 4.57 -13.68 -2.74
CA GLU A 189 5.04 -14.43 -1.57
C GLU A 189 5.79 -13.54 -0.56
N VAL A 190 6.50 -12.50 -0.98
CA VAL A 190 7.04 -11.50 -0.06
C VAL A 190 5.89 -10.79 0.67
N MET A 191 4.86 -10.34 -0.05
CA MET A 191 3.72 -9.64 0.55
C MET A 191 2.91 -10.55 1.49
N VAL A 192 2.75 -11.83 1.16
CA VAL A 192 2.13 -12.84 2.05
C VAL A 192 2.89 -12.93 3.37
N ARG A 193 4.24 -13.01 3.33
CA ARG A 193 5.06 -13.04 4.55
C ARG A 193 4.91 -11.78 5.39
N LEU A 194 4.79 -10.61 4.77
CA LEU A 194 4.53 -9.34 5.48
C LEU A 194 3.17 -9.36 6.19
N ALA A 195 2.12 -9.85 5.52
CA ALA A 195 0.80 -10.03 6.12
C ALA A 195 0.86 -10.95 7.35
N GLN A 196 1.50 -12.11 7.22
CA GLN A 196 1.67 -13.08 8.31
C GLN A 196 2.48 -12.53 9.50
N GLN A 197 3.33 -11.53 9.27
CA GLN A 197 4.09 -10.83 10.32
C GLN A 197 3.29 -9.70 10.99
N GLY A 198 2.02 -9.51 10.62
CA GLY A 198 1.14 -8.48 11.18
C GLY A 198 1.40 -7.08 10.64
N MET A 199 2.01 -6.94 9.44
CA MET A 199 2.16 -5.65 8.79
C MET A 199 0.79 -5.12 8.35
N THR A 200 0.46 -3.89 8.75
CA THR A 200 -0.72 -3.19 8.22
C THR A 200 -0.51 -2.88 6.74
N MET A 201 -1.45 -3.27 5.89
CA MET A 201 -1.31 -3.09 4.46
C MET A 201 -2.59 -2.61 3.79
N ILE A 202 -2.46 -1.66 2.85
CA ILE A 202 -3.47 -1.38 1.83
C ILE A 202 -2.87 -1.81 0.49
N VAL A 203 -3.52 -2.75 -0.19
CA VAL A 203 -3.01 -3.35 -1.42
C VAL A 203 -4.00 -3.17 -2.56
N ILE A 204 -3.64 -2.37 -3.56
CA ILE A 204 -4.37 -2.33 -4.82
C ILE A 204 -3.79 -3.42 -5.72
N THR A 205 -4.63 -4.34 -6.18
CA THR A 205 -4.17 -5.45 -7.03
C THR A 205 -5.26 -6.00 -7.92
N HIS A 206 -4.86 -6.68 -8.99
CA HIS A 206 -5.70 -7.52 -9.83
C HIS A 206 -5.52 -9.02 -9.54
N GLU A 207 -4.69 -9.37 -8.56
CA GLU A 207 -4.38 -10.75 -8.18
C GLU A 207 -5.43 -11.30 -7.21
N MET A 208 -6.54 -11.84 -7.71
CA MET A 208 -7.68 -12.26 -6.89
C MET A 208 -7.35 -13.42 -5.95
N ASN A 209 -6.46 -14.35 -6.37
CA ASN A 209 -6.01 -15.44 -5.51
C ASN A 209 -5.18 -14.94 -4.33
N PHE A 210 -4.36 -13.92 -4.55
CA PHE A 210 -3.63 -13.24 -3.47
C PHE A 210 -4.61 -12.54 -2.51
N ALA A 211 -5.59 -11.78 -3.05
CA ALA A 211 -6.61 -11.13 -2.24
C ALA A 211 -7.36 -12.13 -1.33
N ARG A 212 -7.80 -13.26 -1.88
CA ARG A 212 -8.46 -14.32 -1.08
C ARG A 212 -7.57 -14.88 0.03
N ARG A 213 -6.26 -14.99 -0.22
CA ARG A 213 -5.32 -15.64 0.70
C ARG A 213 -4.91 -14.76 1.88
N VAL A 214 -4.84 -13.44 1.69
CA VAL A 214 -4.21 -12.55 2.67
C VAL A 214 -5.09 -11.44 3.20
N ALA A 215 -6.16 -11.07 2.51
CA ALA A 215 -6.99 -9.96 2.95
C ALA A 215 -7.79 -10.32 4.21
N ASP A 216 -7.78 -9.44 5.18
CA ASP A 216 -8.77 -9.44 6.26
C ASP A 216 -10.08 -8.83 5.73
N ARG A 217 -9.95 -7.84 4.83
CA ARG A 217 -11.08 -7.14 4.22
C ARG A 217 -10.79 -6.78 2.77
N VAL A 218 -11.81 -6.99 1.92
CA VAL A 218 -11.82 -6.57 0.52
C VAL A 218 -12.70 -5.33 0.39
N VAL A 219 -12.19 -4.33 -0.30
CA VAL A 219 -12.89 -3.08 -0.64
C VAL A 219 -13.02 -3.02 -2.16
N PHE A 220 -14.25 -3.02 -2.65
CA PHE A 220 -14.54 -2.89 -4.07
C PHE A 220 -14.89 -1.44 -4.42
N MET A 221 -14.09 -0.85 -5.30
CA MET A 221 -14.29 0.50 -5.79
C MET A 221 -14.78 0.50 -7.24
N ALA A 222 -15.79 1.29 -7.53
CA ALA A 222 -16.23 1.59 -8.88
C ALA A 222 -16.72 3.05 -8.94
N ASP A 223 -16.51 3.70 -10.09
CA ASP A 223 -17.02 5.05 -10.39
C ASP A 223 -16.68 6.09 -9.28
N GLY A 224 -15.48 5.98 -8.72
CA GLY A 224 -14.98 6.88 -7.67
C GLY A 224 -15.52 6.60 -6.26
N GLN A 225 -16.28 5.54 -6.04
CA GLN A 225 -16.91 5.22 -4.76
C GLN A 225 -16.50 3.85 -4.23
N ILE A 226 -16.57 3.65 -2.91
CA ILE A 226 -16.57 2.33 -2.30
C ILE A 226 -17.98 1.76 -2.43
N VAL A 227 -18.14 0.75 -3.28
CA VAL A 227 -19.45 0.16 -3.60
C VAL A 227 -19.79 -1.00 -2.68
N GLU A 228 -18.77 -1.78 -2.31
CA GLU A 228 -18.94 -2.95 -1.44
C GLU A 228 -17.69 -3.20 -0.61
N THR A 229 -17.89 -3.66 0.62
CA THR A 229 -16.83 -4.07 1.54
C THR A 229 -17.26 -5.33 2.26
N GLY A 230 -16.36 -6.27 2.43
CA GLY A 230 -16.62 -7.54 3.13
C GLY A 230 -15.34 -8.33 3.36
N THR A 231 -15.46 -9.44 4.07
CA THR A 231 -14.39 -10.44 4.12
C THR A 231 -14.16 -11.05 2.73
N PRO A 232 -13.01 -11.70 2.47
CA PRO A 232 -12.78 -12.39 1.19
C PRO A 232 -13.91 -13.35 0.82
N ASP A 233 -14.37 -14.18 1.76
CA ASP A 233 -15.46 -15.15 1.51
C ASP A 233 -16.78 -14.43 1.16
N GLU A 234 -17.14 -13.38 1.91
CA GLU A 234 -18.35 -12.60 1.60
C GLU A 234 -18.27 -11.97 0.21
N PHE A 235 -17.14 -11.34 -0.12
CA PHE A 235 -17.02 -10.61 -1.38
C PHE A 235 -16.91 -11.54 -2.59
N PHE A 236 -16.08 -12.57 -2.54
CA PHE A 236 -15.82 -13.42 -3.70
C PHE A 236 -16.85 -14.52 -3.93
N ASP A 237 -17.49 -14.99 -2.87
CA ASP A 237 -18.44 -16.10 -2.95
C ASP A 237 -19.89 -15.64 -2.86
N HIS A 238 -20.13 -14.50 -2.15
CA HIS A 238 -21.46 -13.96 -1.89
C HIS A 238 -21.54 -12.44 -2.12
N PRO A 239 -21.11 -11.92 -3.31
CA PRO A 239 -21.16 -10.50 -3.60
C PRO A 239 -22.58 -9.95 -3.49
N LYS A 240 -22.76 -8.86 -2.76
CA LYS A 240 -24.08 -8.29 -2.42
C LYS A 240 -24.60 -7.36 -3.52
N THR A 241 -23.71 -6.58 -4.15
CA THR A 241 -24.09 -5.60 -5.16
C THR A 241 -24.03 -6.18 -6.57
N GLN A 242 -24.95 -5.75 -7.45
CA GLN A 242 -24.92 -6.14 -8.86
C GLN A 242 -23.59 -5.76 -9.53
N ARG A 243 -23.05 -4.59 -9.16
CA ARG A 243 -21.78 -4.09 -9.72
C ARG A 243 -20.59 -4.99 -9.38
N ALA A 244 -20.54 -5.52 -8.15
CA ALA A 244 -19.52 -6.49 -7.73
C ALA A 244 -19.69 -7.84 -8.45
N GLN A 245 -20.93 -8.31 -8.59
CA GLN A 245 -21.24 -9.55 -9.33
C GLN A 245 -20.79 -9.46 -10.79
N ASP A 246 -21.12 -8.36 -11.47
CA ASP A 246 -20.74 -8.13 -12.87
C ASP A 246 -19.20 -8.05 -13.02
N PHE A 247 -18.53 -7.38 -12.09
CA PHE A 247 -17.08 -7.31 -12.07
C PHE A 247 -16.43 -8.69 -11.89
N LEU A 248 -16.87 -9.47 -10.91
CA LEU A 248 -16.35 -10.83 -10.67
C LEU A 248 -16.62 -11.77 -11.83
N ASN A 249 -17.77 -11.67 -12.49
CA ASN A 249 -18.09 -12.47 -13.67
C ASN A 249 -17.18 -12.11 -14.86
N SER A 250 -16.84 -10.83 -15.03
CA SER A 250 -15.92 -10.39 -16.09
C SER A 250 -14.50 -10.95 -15.93
N ILE A 251 -14.04 -11.14 -14.68
CA ILE A 251 -12.70 -11.69 -14.40
C ILE A 251 -12.67 -13.22 -14.56
N LYS A 252 -13.77 -13.93 -14.23
CA LYS A 252 -13.85 -15.39 -14.37
C LYS A 252 -13.92 -15.86 -15.82
N GLY A 253 -14.25 -14.96 -16.75
CA GLY A 253 -14.39 -15.26 -18.18
C GLY A 253 -13.10 -15.14 -18.99
N HIS A 254 -12.00 -14.83 -18.35
CA HIS A 254 -10.65 -14.77 -18.93
C HIS A 254 -9.75 -15.78 -18.24
#